data_4e0c9425414aca0923fec14252670fc9
#
_entry.id   4e0c9425414aca0923fec14252670fc9
#
_cell.length_a   1.000
_cell.length_b   1.000
_cell.length_c   1.000
_cell.angle_alpha   90.00
_cell.angle_beta   90.00
_cell.angle_gamma   90.00
#
_symmetry.space_group_name_H-M   'P 1'
#
loop_
_entity.id
_entity.type
_entity.pdbx_description
1 polymer ?
#
loop_
_entity_poly.entity_id
_entity_poly.type
_entity_poly.pdbx_seq_one_letter_code
_entity_poly.pdbx_strand_id
1 'polypeptide(L)'
;MAHDNVRRLRRPVSKNAVYRRRWKTNWMGQLWTASGRQPCIVADISAVGAKLLLDEVFDERTEVSLVLAGYPAILAEIAWCRRGWVGLNFRENQPAIFDLVEKAVKAGGGDPHGGLVT
;
A
#
# COMPACT_ATOMS: atom_id res chain seq x y z
N MET A 1 -2.26 30.48 24.71
CA MET A 1 -2.14 29.70 24.32
C MET A 1 -2.66 28.36 24.03
N ALA A 2 -3.73 27.97 24.61
CA ALA A 2 -4.35 26.70 24.31
C ALA A 2 -4.67 26.54 22.84
N HIS A 3 -5.02 27.62 22.22
CA HIS A 3 -5.38 27.51 20.82
C HIS A 3 -4.21 27.08 19.93
N ASP A 4 -3.01 27.32 20.37
CA ASP A 4 -1.87 26.88 19.58
C ASP A 4 -1.80 25.36 19.55
N ASN A 5 -2.09 24.73 20.64
CA ASN A 5 -2.07 23.29 20.67
C ASN A 5 -3.10 22.72 19.72
N VAL A 6 -4.25 23.33 19.69
CA VAL A 6 -5.30 22.85 18.83
C VAL A 6 -4.89 22.91 17.37
N ARG A 7 -4.27 24.00 16.99
CA ARG A 7 -3.88 24.12 15.60
C ARG A 7 -2.84 23.09 15.21
N ARG A 8 -1.86 22.90 16.07
CA ARG A 8 -0.83 21.93 15.76
C ARG A 8 -1.39 20.54 15.57
N LEU A 9 -2.28 20.18 16.43
CA LEU A 9 -2.84 18.85 16.37
C LEU A 9 -3.59 18.61 15.07
N ARG A 10 -4.35 19.59 14.66
CA ARG A 10 -5.19 19.35 13.51
C ARG A 10 -4.42 19.19 12.23
N ARG A 11 -3.49 20.06 11.98
CA ARG A 11 -2.87 20.05 10.67
C ARG A 11 -2.00 18.84 10.38
N PRO A 12 -1.05 18.51 11.25
CA PRO A 12 -0.21 17.35 10.95
C PRO A 12 -1.01 16.07 10.86
N VAL A 13 -1.97 15.95 11.74
CA VAL A 13 -2.78 14.74 11.75
C VAL A 13 -3.55 14.61 10.45
N SER A 14 -4.05 15.70 9.93
CA SER A 14 -4.83 15.65 8.71
C SER A 14 -4.01 15.14 7.54
N LYS A 15 -2.81 15.64 7.38
CA LYS A 15 -1.96 15.19 6.28
C LYS A 15 -1.65 13.72 6.42
N ASN A 16 -1.25 13.31 7.60
CA ASN A 16 -0.93 11.92 7.82
C ASN A 16 -2.14 11.04 7.58
N ALA A 17 -3.30 11.50 7.99
CA ALA A 17 -4.50 10.73 7.81
C ALA A 17 -4.81 10.50 6.34
N VAL A 18 -4.58 11.50 5.50
CA VAL A 18 -4.82 11.35 4.08
C VAL A 18 -3.93 10.26 3.49
N TYR A 19 -2.65 10.31 3.79
CA TYR A 19 -1.74 9.33 3.22
C TYR A 19 -1.90 7.96 3.84
N ARG A 20 -2.49 7.86 5.01
CA ARG A 20 -2.72 6.57 5.65
C ARG A 20 -4.08 6.00 5.31
N ARG A 21 -4.87 6.73 4.55
CA ARG A 21 -6.16 6.22 4.12
C ARG A 21 -5.96 4.93 3.34
N ARG A 22 -6.71 3.91 3.70
CA ARG A 22 -6.59 2.62 3.04
C ARG A 22 -7.77 2.39 2.12
N TRP A 23 -7.47 1.82 0.99
CA TRP A 23 -8.51 1.36 0.08
C TRP A 23 -8.53 -0.15 0.11
N LYS A 24 -9.70 -0.71 0.28
CA LYS A 24 -9.86 -2.15 0.14
C LYS A 24 -9.82 -2.47 -1.33
N THR A 25 -9.02 -3.44 -1.68
CA THR A 25 -8.80 -3.78 -3.08
C THR A 25 -8.90 -5.28 -3.23
N ASN A 26 -8.66 -5.74 -4.40
CA ASN A 26 -8.56 -7.16 -4.67
C ASN A 26 -7.78 -7.28 -5.97
N TRP A 27 -6.71 -6.53 -6.02
CA TRP A 27 -5.93 -6.37 -7.23
C TRP A 27 -4.94 -7.50 -7.38
N MET A 28 -4.75 -7.94 -8.61
CA MET A 28 -3.64 -8.81 -8.92
C MET A 28 -2.40 -7.98 -9.01
N GLY A 29 -1.33 -8.48 -8.42
CA GLY A 29 -0.05 -7.80 -8.48
C GLY A 29 1.06 -8.80 -8.46
N GLN A 30 2.28 -8.29 -8.45
CA GLN A 30 3.47 -9.11 -8.32
C GLN A 30 4.35 -8.52 -7.26
N LEU A 31 4.99 -9.38 -6.50
CA LEU A 31 6.02 -8.96 -5.57
C LEU A 31 7.35 -9.39 -6.13
N TRP A 32 8.21 -8.42 -6.39
CA TRP A 32 9.54 -8.69 -6.93
C TRP A 32 10.51 -8.73 -5.77
N THR A 33 11.22 -9.84 -5.67
CA THR A 33 12.18 -10.07 -4.59
C THR A 33 13.51 -10.47 -5.20
N ALA A 34 14.51 -10.64 -4.34
CA ALA A 34 15.81 -11.08 -4.81
C ALA A 34 15.74 -12.46 -5.46
N SER A 35 14.78 -13.27 -5.07
CA SER A 35 14.68 -14.62 -5.62
C SER A 35 13.70 -14.71 -6.79
N GLY A 36 13.09 -13.61 -7.22
CA GLY A 36 12.25 -13.63 -8.39
C GLY A 36 10.96 -12.87 -8.20
N ARG A 37 10.02 -13.15 -9.09
CA ARG A 37 8.73 -12.47 -9.11
C ARG A 37 7.65 -13.43 -8.69
N GLN A 38 6.77 -12.98 -7.82
CA GLN A 38 5.72 -13.84 -7.32
C GLN A 38 4.39 -13.13 -7.45
N PRO A 39 3.38 -13.82 -7.97
CA PRO A 39 2.05 -13.22 -8.02
C PRO A 39 1.48 -13.08 -6.62
N CYS A 40 0.69 -12.04 -6.42
CA CYS A 40 0.07 -11.81 -5.14
C CYS A 40 -1.26 -11.10 -5.37
N ILE A 41 -2.07 -11.05 -4.32
CA ILE A 41 -3.30 -10.30 -4.34
C ILE A 41 -3.16 -9.17 -3.34
N VAL A 42 -3.38 -7.94 -3.79
CA VAL A 42 -3.32 -6.78 -2.92
C VAL A 42 -4.69 -6.62 -2.28
N ALA A 43 -4.76 -6.91 -0.99
CA ALA A 43 -6.04 -6.88 -0.27
C ALA A 43 -6.40 -5.47 0.15
N ASP A 44 -5.42 -4.68 0.53
CA ASP A 44 -5.65 -3.27 0.76
C ASP A 44 -4.35 -2.51 0.55
N ILE A 45 -4.46 -1.21 0.34
CA ILE A 45 -3.31 -0.39 0.02
C ILE A 45 -3.55 1.03 0.46
N SER A 46 -2.48 1.72 0.82
CA SER A 46 -2.49 3.14 1.11
C SER A 46 -1.22 3.74 0.53
N ALA A 47 -1.00 5.03 0.78
CA ALA A 47 0.24 5.64 0.32
C ALA A 47 1.46 5.22 1.15
N VAL A 48 1.25 4.55 2.27
CA VAL A 48 2.37 4.16 3.14
C VAL A 48 2.64 2.67 3.12
N GLY A 49 1.73 1.85 2.63
CA GLY A 49 1.95 0.42 2.61
C GLY A 49 0.79 -0.36 2.04
N ALA A 50 0.93 -1.67 2.05
CA ALA A 50 -0.07 -2.55 1.50
C ALA A 50 -0.11 -3.85 2.27
N LYS A 51 -1.23 -4.55 2.16
CA LYS A 51 -1.38 -5.88 2.72
C LYS A 51 -1.66 -6.82 1.58
N LEU A 52 -0.86 -7.85 1.48
CA LEU A 52 -0.92 -8.78 0.37
C LEU A 52 -1.30 -10.17 0.86
N LEU A 53 -2.00 -10.87 0.02
CA LEU A 53 -2.22 -12.29 0.20
C LEU A 53 -1.16 -12.99 -0.63
N LEU A 54 -0.23 -13.62 0.06
CA LEU A 54 0.91 -14.27 -0.57
C LEU A 54 1.48 -15.27 0.42
N ASP A 55 1.45 -16.53 0.06
CA ASP A 55 1.88 -17.58 0.97
C ASP A 55 3.39 -17.79 0.84
N GLU A 56 4.11 -16.89 1.42
CA GLU A 56 5.57 -16.92 1.38
C GLU A 56 6.09 -16.27 2.66
N VAL A 57 7.21 -16.72 3.15
CA VAL A 57 7.80 -16.20 4.36
C VAL A 57 9.02 -15.36 4.01
N PHE A 58 9.04 -14.14 4.53
CA PHE A 58 10.15 -13.22 4.33
C PHE A 58 10.62 -12.70 5.67
N ASP A 59 11.89 -12.37 5.76
CA ASP A 59 12.40 -11.66 6.92
C ASP A 59 11.92 -10.22 6.90
N GLU A 60 11.71 -9.67 8.08
CA GLU A 60 11.35 -8.29 8.19
C GLU A 60 12.42 -7.41 7.56
N ARG A 61 11.99 -6.31 6.96
CA ARG A 61 12.85 -5.34 6.31
C ARG A 61 13.53 -5.84 5.05
N THR A 62 13.17 -7.02 4.58
CA THR A 62 13.62 -7.46 3.25
C THR A 62 13.11 -6.48 2.22
N GLU A 63 13.99 -6.03 1.33
CA GLU A 63 13.60 -5.09 0.29
C GLU A 63 12.92 -5.83 -0.85
N VAL A 64 11.81 -5.26 -1.28
CA VAL A 64 11.00 -5.83 -2.34
C VAL A 64 10.41 -4.69 -3.17
N SER A 65 9.79 -5.03 -4.28
CA SER A 65 9.03 -4.06 -5.06
C SER A 65 7.65 -4.62 -5.34
N LEU A 66 6.64 -3.79 -5.16
CA LEU A 66 5.28 -4.16 -5.50
C LEU A 66 4.96 -3.61 -6.88
N VAL A 67 4.46 -4.46 -7.75
CA VAL A 67 4.15 -4.08 -9.11
C VAL A 67 2.69 -4.34 -9.40
N LEU A 68 1.99 -3.28 -9.73
CA LEU A 68 0.60 -3.33 -10.18
C LEU A 68 0.61 -3.14 -11.68
N ALA A 69 -0.21 -3.91 -12.38
CA ALA A 69 -0.20 -3.88 -13.85
C ALA A 69 -0.47 -2.46 -14.35
N GLY A 70 0.41 -1.96 -15.20
CA GLY A 70 0.24 -0.64 -15.78
C GLY A 70 0.81 0.49 -14.95
N TYR A 71 1.49 0.18 -13.85
CA TYR A 71 2.02 1.21 -12.98
C TYR A 71 3.49 0.93 -12.64
N PRO A 72 4.24 1.97 -12.29
CA PRO A 72 5.64 1.76 -11.91
C PRO A 72 5.76 0.92 -10.66
N ALA A 73 6.87 0.21 -10.53
CA ALA A 73 7.15 -0.57 -9.35
C ALA A 73 7.28 0.34 -8.13
N ILE A 74 6.77 -0.10 -7.01
CA ILE A 74 6.83 0.65 -5.76
C ILE A 74 7.81 -0.04 -4.84
N LEU A 75 8.87 0.67 -4.49
CA LEU A 75 9.89 0.13 -3.60
C LEU A 75 9.34 0.03 -2.18
N ALA A 76 9.57 -1.09 -1.55
CA ALA A 76 9.00 -1.37 -0.25
C ALA A 76 9.92 -2.28 0.56
N GLU A 77 9.57 -2.45 1.81
CA GLU A 77 10.22 -3.47 2.63
C GLU A 77 9.14 -4.26 3.34
N ILE A 78 9.49 -5.48 3.69
CA ILE A 78 8.57 -6.36 4.41
C ILE A 78 8.42 -5.82 5.82
N ALA A 79 7.18 -5.55 6.21
CA ALA A 79 6.88 -5.11 7.57
C ALA A 79 6.59 -6.31 8.47
N TRP A 80 5.87 -7.28 7.95
CA TRP A 80 5.55 -8.49 8.70
C TRP A 80 5.02 -9.56 7.74
N CYS A 81 5.10 -10.80 8.18
CA CYS A 81 4.52 -11.95 7.48
C CYS A 81 3.79 -12.80 8.48
N ARG A 82 2.62 -13.28 8.09
CA ARG A 82 1.86 -14.15 8.97
C ARG A 82 0.81 -14.92 8.20
N ARG A 83 0.97 -16.23 8.18
CA ARG A 83 -0.09 -17.14 7.70
C ARG A 83 -0.67 -16.76 6.34
N GLY A 84 0.18 -16.57 5.38
CA GLY A 84 -0.30 -16.27 4.04
C GLY A 84 -0.54 -14.80 3.78
N TRP A 85 -0.27 -13.95 4.77
CA TRP A 85 -0.39 -12.50 4.62
C TRP A 85 0.97 -11.86 4.73
N VAL A 86 1.16 -10.81 3.96
CA VAL A 86 2.40 -10.04 3.98
C VAL A 86 2.05 -8.57 4.06
N GLY A 87 2.64 -7.88 5.01
CA GLY A 87 2.49 -6.44 5.12
C GLY A 87 3.72 -5.74 4.59
N LEU A 88 3.51 -4.69 3.82
CA LEU A 88 4.59 -3.91 3.24
C LEU A 88 4.57 -2.49 3.76
N ASN A 89 5.76 -1.93 3.97
CA ASN A 89 5.95 -0.50 4.17
C ASN A 89 6.59 0.05 2.92
N PHE A 90 5.97 1.06 2.32
CA PHE A 90 6.53 1.68 1.13
C PHE A 90 7.66 2.62 1.53
N ARG A 91 8.68 2.68 0.69
CA ARG A 91 9.86 3.47 0.97
C ARG A 91 9.97 4.69 0.09
N GLU A 92 8.95 4.97 -0.66
CA GLU A 92 9.00 6.06 -1.62
C GLU A 92 8.14 7.22 -1.20
N ASN A 93 8.16 8.24 -2.02
CA ASN A 93 7.45 9.48 -1.78
C ASN A 93 5.96 9.23 -1.63
N GLN A 94 5.42 9.50 -0.45
CA GLN A 94 4.03 9.23 -0.15
C GLN A 94 3.06 9.98 -1.05
N PRO A 95 3.27 11.25 -1.37
CA PRO A 95 2.38 11.93 -2.30
C PRO A 95 2.31 11.26 -3.67
N ALA A 96 3.45 10.82 -4.19
CA ALA A 96 3.46 10.17 -5.49
C ALA A 96 2.72 8.85 -5.45
N ILE A 97 2.91 8.08 -4.38
CA ILE A 97 2.22 6.81 -4.23
C ILE A 97 0.73 7.05 -4.06
N PHE A 98 0.35 8.07 -3.30
CA PHE A 98 -1.05 8.39 -3.12
C PHE A 98 -1.72 8.67 -4.47
N ASP A 99 -1.05 9.46 -5.32
CA ASP A 99 -1.59 9.77 -6.63
C ASP A 99 -1.74 8.52 -7.48
N LEU A 100 -0.76 7.66 -7.43
CA LEU A 100 -0.79 6.41 -8.19
C LEU A 100 -1.97 5.55 -7.74
N VAL A 101 -2.11 5.38 -6.44
CA VAL A 101 -3.17 4.54 -5.91
C VAL A 101 -4.54 5.14 -6.21
N GLU A 102 -4.66 6.44 -6.06
CA GLU A 102 -5.93 7.09 -6.34
C GLU A 102 -6.32 6.94 -7.80
N LYS A 103 -5.36 7.06 -8.70
CA LYS A 103 -5.63 6.85 -10.11
C LYS A 103 -6.06 5.42 -10.38
N ALA A 104 -5.39 4.47 -9.75
CA ALA A 104 -5.73 3.06 -9.95
C ALA A 104 -7.15 2.78 -9.44
N VAL A 105 -7.51 3.36 -8.32
CA VAL A 105 -8.85 3.19 -7.77
C VAL A 105 -9.88 3.80 -8.72
N LYS A 106 -9.61 5.00 -9.23
CA LYS A 106 -10.55 5.67 -10.12
C LYS A 106 -10.67 4.97 -11.45
N ALA A 107 -9.66 4.24 -11.86
CA ALA A 107 -9.71 3.48 -13.08
C ALA A 107 -10.55 2.22 -12.92
N GLY A 108 -11.10 2.00 -11.74
CA GLY A 108 -11.94 0.85 -11.51
C GLY A 108 -11.19 -0.37 -11.04
N GLY A 109 -9.91 -0.24 -10.90
CA GLY A 109 -9.13 -1.40 -10.53
C GLY A 109 -9.23 -1.73 -9.07
N GLY A 110 -9.60 -0.78 -8.25
CA GLY A 110 -9.60 -1.01 -6.84
C GLY A 110 -10.81 -0.50 -6.14
N ASP A 111 -11.89 -0.44 -6.84
CA ASP A 111 -13.09 0.02 -6.23
C ASP A 111 -13.44 -0.90 -5.08
N PRO A 112 -13.61 -0.37 -3.90
CA PRO A 112 -13.86 -1.21 -2.74
C PRO A 112 -15.00 -2.18 -2.91
N HIS A 113 -16.00 -1.86 -3.69
CA HIS A 113 -16.99 -2.85 -3.89
C HIS A 113 -16.96 -3.35 -5.26
N GLY A 114 -16.52 -2.58 -6.12
CA GLY A 114 -16.60 -3.09 -7.36
C GLY A 114 -15.61 -4.03 -7.63
N GLY A 115 -14.58 -3.53 -7.57
CA GLY A 115 -13.67 -4.34 -8.05
C GLY A 115 -13.92 -5.72 -7.82
N LEU A 116 -14.55 -5.84 -7.10
CA LEU A 116 -14.60 -7.04 -6.76
C LEU A 116 -15.26 -7.88 -7.36
N VAL A 117 -15.47 -7.78 -7.49
CA VAL A 117 -15.95 -8.40 -7.92
C VAL A 117 -16.17 -8.87 -8.53
N THR A 118 -16.29 -8.85 -8.45
CA THR A 118 -16.55 -9.25 -8.95
C THR A 118 -16.34 -9.54 -9.23
#